data_e420d1ced06a33efa82bae5247bde73f
#
_entry.id   e420d1ced06a33efa82bae5247bde73f
#
_cell.length_a   1.000
_cell.length_b   1.000
_cell.length_c   1.000
_cell.angle_alpha   90.00
_cell.angle_beta   90.00
_cell.angle_gamma   90.00
#
_symmetry.space_group_name_H-M   'P 1'
#
loop_
_entity.id
_entity.type
_entity.pdbx_description
1 polymer ?
#
loop_
_entity_poly.entity_id
_entity_poly.type
_entity_poly.pdbx_seq_one_letter_code
_entity_poly.pdbx_strand_id
1 'polypeptide(L)'
;MESQYSDSGTLEPRRTALLAPTPDSKPYPRPKLSPDQEVKYKTLLSEVMSWTIITCDNDFSKSGPITSRERIWLTRECLLRYLRATKWSIDEAVKRIQATLVWRREYGLDDLTPESLSPEQETGKQIILGYDKRGRPCQYLSPGRQNTDPSPRQIQHLFYMLERMIDMMPPGVESLVLMINFRPSKERQDTTIPVSMAREILSLLQNHYPERLGMVLMINVHWIIRAFLKIISVFMDPTTRDKFKYDNDTAQHVPIEQLWSDDWPGQLNFEYEHRVYWPALNKECKQRREAIAARWLAAGAVVGESEDYLAGGADVSVTGYHFDNGNSKLFGAERSAGLAMLGERGGLVEAEARTAETA
;
A
#
# COMPACT_ATOMS: atom_id res chain seq x y z
N MET A 1 -56.50 16.13 8.36
CA MET A 1 -55.39 15.18 8.68
C MET A 1 -54.57 15.00 7.41
N GLU A 2 -53.64 15.88 7.20
CA GLU A 2 -52.70 15.80 6.08
C GLU A 2 -51.56 14.90 6.47
N SER A 3 -51.39 13.83 5.72
CA SER A 3 -50.30 12.87 5.82
C SER A 3 -49.04 13.57 5.33
N GLN A 4 -48.11 13.88 6.24
CA GLN A 4 -46.74 14.25 5.90
C GLN A 4 -46.02 12.99 5.38
N TYR A 5 -45.94 12.83 4.06
CA TYR A 5 -44.94 11.98 3.44
C TYR A 5 -43.56 12.62 3.67
N SER A 6 -42.78 12.02 4.54
CA SER A 6 -41.34 12.33 4.63
C SER A 6 -40.66 11.91 3.33
N ASP A 7 -40.22 12.88 2.58
CA ASP A 7 -39.34 12.70 1.43
C ASP A 7 -38.05 12.04 1.94
N SER A 8 -37.93 10.74 1.76
CA SER A 8 -36.68 10.02 1.98
C SER A 8 -35.76 10.31 0.79
N GLY A 9 -35.15 11.49 0.84
CA GLY A 9 -34.09 11.85 -0.12
C GLY A 9 -33.03 10.76 -0.11
N THR A 10 -32.97 9.97 -1.16
CA THR A 10 -31.89 9.01 -1.44
C THR A 10 -30.61 9.81 -1.52
N LEU A 11 -29.77 9.72 -0.48
CA LEU A 11 -28.46 10.37 -0.49
C LEU A 11 -27.69 9.89 -1.72
N GLU A 12 -27.22 10.83 -2.53
CA GLU A 12 -26.39 10.57 -3.70
C GLU A 12 -25.23 9.61 -3.31
N PRO A 13 -24.94 8.60 -4.13
CA PRO A 13 -23.88 7.65 -3.82
C PRO A 13 -22.52 8.35 -3.81
N ARG A 14 -21.69 7.99 -2.85
CA ARG A 14 -20.27 8.38 -2.84
C ARG A 14 -19.55 7.72 -4.02
N ARG A 15 -18.69 8.47 -4.69
CA ARG A 15 -17.87 7.97 -5.81
C ARG A 15 -16.37 8.06 -5.59
N THR A 16 -15.94 8.36 -4.37
CA THR A 16 -14.52 8.48 -3.98
C THR A 16 -14.25 7.67 -2.73
N ALA A 17 -12.99 7.30 -2.51
CA ALA A 17 -12.56 6.63 -1.29
C ALA A 17 -12.86 7.46 -0.03
N LEU A 18 -13.05 6.79 1.10
CA LEU A 18 -13.01 7.43 2.40
C LEU A 18 -11.55 7.73 2.76
N LEU A 19 -11.30 8.90 3.35
CA LEU A 19 -9.94 9.39 3.59
C LEU A 19 -9.43 9.12 5.01
N ALA A 20 -10.32 8.71 5.92
CA ALA A 20 -9.99 8.44 7.31
C ALA A 20 -10.88 7.33 7.91
N PRO A 21 -10.39 6.59 8.91
CA PRO A 21 -11.21 5.69 9.70
C PRO A 21 -12.19 6.48 10.58
N THR A 22 -13.15 5.74 11.18
CA THR A 22 -14.04 6.34 12.20
C THR A 22 -13.24 6.75 13.44
N PRO A 23 -13.69 7.74 14.22
CA PRO A 23 -13.00 8.17 15.45
C PRO A 23 -12.80 7.05 16.48
N ASP A 24 -13.69 6.05 16.47
CA ASP A 24 -13.63 4.89 17.38
C ASP A 24 -12.68 3.80 16.91
N SER A 25 -12.23 3.83 15.66
CA SER A 25 -11.24 2.90 15.13
C SER A 25 -9.87 3.17 15.73
N LYS A 26 -9.26 2.15 16.34
CA LYS A 26 -7.96 2.30 17.02
C LYS A 26 -6.97 1.24 16.57
N PRO A 27 -5.78 1.63 16.13
CA PRO A 27 -4.69 0.69 15.84
C PRO A 27 -4.38 -0.20 17.05
N TYR A 28 -3.81 -1.37 16.81
CA TYR A 28 -3.23 -2.15 17.90
C TYR A 28 -2.08 -1.37 18.53
N PRO A 29 -1.96 -1.39 19.88
CA PRO A 29 -0.79 -0.83 20.54
C PRO A 29 0.48 -1.50 20.00
N ARG A 30 1.49 -0.70 19.66
CA ARG A 30 2.79 -1.24 19.28
C ARG A 30 3.48 -1.83 20.51
N PRO A 31 3.94 -3.11 20.46
CA PRO A 31 4.68 -3.67 21.56
C PRO A 31 6.00 -2.93 21.74
N LYS A 32 6.39 -2.69 23.00
CA LYS A 32 7.72 -2.16 23.31
C LYS A 32 8.77 -3.22 22.93
N LEU A 33 9.85 -2.78 22.35
CA LEU A 33 10.96 -3.66 22.05
C LEU A 33 11.67 -4.10 23.33
N SER A 34 12.12 -5.36 23.40
CA SER A 34 13.03 -5.79 24.45
C SER A 34 14.41 -5.17 24.26
N PRO A 35 15.27 -5.14 25.29
CA PRO A 35 16.65 -4.63 25.13
C PRO A 35 17.44 -5.33 24.01
N ASP A 36 17.28 -6.64 23.83
CA ASP A 36 17.89 -7.40 22.73
C ASP A 36 17.36 -6.95 21.36
N GLN A 37 16.06 -6.75 21.27
CA GLN A 37 15.40 -6.28 20.04
C GLN A 37 15.84 -4.85 19.68
N GLU A 38 16.02 -3.97 20.68
CA GLU A 38 16.55 -2.61 20.45
C GLU A 38 17.98 -2.65 19.93
N VAL A 39 18.85 -3.54 20.45
CA VAL A 39 20.20 -3.72 19.95
C VAL A 39 20.17 -4.19 18.51
N LYS A 40 19.37 -5.21 18.19
CA LYS A 40 19.25 -5.75 16.83
C LYS A 40 18.72 -4.70 15.84
N TYR A 41 17.73 -3.89 16.25
CA TYR A 41 17.23 -2.79 15.44
C TYR A 41 18.32 -1.76 15.12
N LYS A 42 19.08 -1.33 16.15
CA LYS A 42 20.17 -0.37 15.98
C LYS A 42 21.29 -0.90 15.07
N THR A 43 21.61 -2.19 15.20
CA THR A 43 22.60 -2.85 14.33
C THR A 43 22.12 -2.87 12.88
N LEU A 44 20.88 -3.29 12.63
CA LEU A 44 20.29 -3.27 11.28
C LEU A 44 20.21 -1.84 10.71
N LEU A 45 19.82 -0.86 11.53
CA LEU A 45 19.76 0.55 11.12
C LEU A 45 21.14 1.06 10.69
N SER A 46 22.18 0.78 11.51
CA SER A 46 23.55 1.17 11.18
C SER A 46 24.05 0.56 9.87
N GLU A 47 23.72 -0.72 9.64
CA GLU A 47 24.06 -1.42 8.39
C GLU A 47 23.38 -0.75 7.19
N VAL A 48 22.06 -0.54 7.25
CA VAL A 48 21.28 0.06 6.16
C VAL A 48 21.70 1.51 5.89
N MET A 49 22.07 2.27 6.91
CA MET A 49 22.59 3.64 6.76
C MET A 49 23.93 3.70 6.02
N SER A 50 24.71 2.63 6.05
CA SER A 50 26.02 2.56 5.35
C SER A 50 25.88 2.37 3.83
N TRP A 51 24.69 1.97 3.36
CA TRP A 51 24.48 1.67 1.95
C TRP A 51 24.52 2.93 1.09
N THR A 52 25.37 2.92 0.08
CA THR A 52 25.53 4.03 -0.88
C THR A 52 25.04 3.65 -2.28
N ILE A 53 25.10 2.37 -2.63
CA ILE A 53 24.78 1.83 -3.95
C ILE A 53 23.88 0.61 -3.79
N ILE A 54 22.91 0.47 -4.67
CA ILE A 54 22.12 -0.75 -4.85
C ILE A 54 22.53 -1.37 -6.19
N THR A 55 23.05 -2.60 -6.15
CA THR A 55 23.43 -3.37 -7.33
C THR A 55 22.28 -4.28 -7.74
N CYS A 56 21.89 -4.23 -9.01
CA CYS A 56 20.85 -5.06 -9.60
C CYS A 56 21.51 -6.13 -10.48
N ASP A 57 21.35 -7.41 -10.11
CA ASP A 57 22.08 -8.50 -10.76
C ASP A 57 21.45 -8.93 -12.08
N ASN A 58 20.11 -8.79 -12.24
CA ASN A 58 19.41 -9.15 -13.47
C ASN A 58 19.40 -8.01 -14.51
N ASP A 59 19.49 -6.76 -14.05
CA ASP A 59 19.54 -5.58 -14.92
C ASP A 59 20.50 -4.54 -14.35
N PHE A 60 21.78 -4.63 -14.75
CA PHE A 60 22.84 -3.72 -14.29
C PHE A 60 22.57 -2.26 -14.63
N SER A 61 21.76 -1.95 -15.63
CA SER A 61 21.38 -0.57 -15.99
C SER A 61 20.57 0.11 -14.88
N LYS A 62 19.93 -0.68 -14.00
CA LYS A 62 19.16 -0.22 -12.84
C LYS A 62 19.98 -0.13 -11.55
N SER A 63 21.25 -0.53 -11.60
CA SER A 63 22.20 -0.32 -10.50
C SER A 63 22.54 1.16 -10.36
N GLY A 64 22.83 1.59 -9.13
CA GLY A 64 23.26 2.96 -8.90
C GLY A 64 23.08 3.42 -7.46
N PRO A 65 23.37 4.70 -7.16
CA PRO A 65 23.23 5.25 -5.83
C PRO A 65 21.85 5.01 -5.23
N ILE A 66 21.79 4.84 -3.89
CA ILE A 66 20.50 4.77 -3.19
C ILE A 66 19.80 6.12 -3.28
N THR A 67 18.55 6.10 -3.75
CA THR A 67 17.75 7.29 -4.01
C THR A 67 17.07 7.81 -2.73
N SER A 68 16.65 9.08 -2.73
CA SER A 68 15.85 9.65 -1.64
C SER A 68 14.55 8.87 -1.41
N ARG A 69 13.94 8.34 -2.48
CA ARG A 69 12.72 7.52 -2.42
C ARG A 69 12.96 6.18 -1.71
N GLU A 70 14.11 5.57 -1.92
CA GLU A 70 14.51 4.35 -1.21
C GLU A 70 14.87 4.63 0.24
N ARG A 71 15.53 5.76 0.52
CA ARG A 71 15.85 6.17 1.89
C ARG A 71 14.61 6.45 2.74
N ILE A 72 13.61 7.15 2.20
CA ILE A 72 12.36 7.42 2.91
C ILE A 72 11.53 6.14 3.11
N TRP A 73 11.64 5.16 2.21
CA TRP A 73 11.00 3.84 2.35
C TRP A 73 11.59 3.03 3.51
N LEU A 74 12.89 3.22 3.82
CA LEU A 74 13.60 2.55 4.91
C LEU A 74 13.28 3.20 6.27
N THR A 75 12.00 3.19 6.64
CA THR A 75 11.50 3.70 7.91
C THR A 75 11.84 2.77 9.08
N ARG A 76 11.72 3.28 10.31
CA ARG A 76 11.86 2.48 11.53
C ARG A 76 10.94 1.24 11.49
N GLU A 77 9.69 1.44 11.20
CA GLU A 77 8.69 0.38 11.14
C GLU A 77 8.95 -0.60 9.99
N CYS A 78 9.47 -0.11 8.85
CA CYS A 78 9.92 -0.96 7.75
C CYS A 78 11.00 -1.93 8.23
N LEU A 79 12.06 -1.44 8.84
CA LEU A 79 13.15 -2.27 9.36
C LEU A 79 12.66 -3.28 10.42
N LEU A 80 11.76 -2.85 11.29
CA LEU A 80 11.15 -3.71 12.31
C LEU A 80 10.29 -4.83 11.69
N ARG A 81 9.54 -4.56 10.61
CA ARG A 81 8.78 -5.61 9.89
C ARG A 81 9.70 -6.68 9.33
N TYR A 82 10.83 -6.30 8.75
CA TYR A 82 11.81 -7.26 8.24
C TYR A 82 12.47 -8.06 9.37
N LEU A 83 12.83 -7.44 10.50
CA LEU A 83 13.34 -8.15 11.66
C LEU A 83 12.33 -9.16 12.21
N ARG A 84 11.06 -8.77 12.37
CA ARG A 84 10.01 -9.70 12.83
C ARG A 84 9.83 -10.86 11.85
N ALA A 85 9.77 -10.57 10.56
CA ALA A 85 9.58 -11.57 9.50
C ALA A 85 10.76 -12.55 9.38
N THR A 86 11.96 -12.16 9.82
CA THR A 86 13.18 -13.01 9.86
C THR A 86 13.48 -13.54 11.26
N LYS A 87 12.50 -13.48 12.17
CA LYS A 87 12.66 -13.92 13.58
C LYS A 87 13.85 -13.28 14.27
N TRP A 88 14.06 -11.98 13.98
CA TRP A 88 15.14 -11.16 14.52
C TRP A 88 16.57 -11.59 14.12
N SER A 89 16.74 -12.30 12.99
CA SER A 89 18.03 -12.51 12.34
C SER A 89 18.41 -11.26 11.54
N ILE A 90 19.50 -10.59 11.93
CA ILE A 90 19.98 -9.37 11.28
C ILE A 90 20.43 -9.67 9.85
N ASP A 91 21.24 -10.72 9.65
CA ASP A 91 21.78 -11.09 8.34
C ASP A 91 20.67 -11.41 7.33
N GLU A 92 19.64 -12.13 7.77
CA GLU A 92 18.49 -12.44 6.91
C GLU A 92 17.62 -11.20 6.63
N ALA A 93 17.49 -10.27 7.60
CA ALA A 93 16.80 -9.00 7.41
C ALA A 93 17.54 -8.12 6.39
N VAL A 94 18.87 -7.98 6.51
CA VAL A 94 19.72 -7.26 5.57
C VAL A 94 19.54 -7.80 4.15
N LYS A 95 19.75 -9.11 3.94
CA LYS A 95 19.61 -9.75 2.63
C LYS A 95 18.22 -9.50 2.03
N ARG A 96 17.19 -9.59 2.85
CA ARG A 96 15.81 -9.48 2.39
C ARG A 96 15.42 -8.04 2.05
N ILE A 97 15.94 -7.04 2.78
CA ILE A 97 15.75 -5.62 2.47
C ILE A 97 16.46 -5.28 1.16
N GLN A 98 17.73 -5.72 0.99
CA GLN A 98 18.49 -5.52 -0.24
C GLN A 98 17.76 -6.15 -1.44
N ALA A 99 17.34 -7.41 -1.32
CA ALA A 99 16.58 -8.09 -2.37
C ALA A 99 15.27 -7.35 -2.72
N THR A 100 14.63 -6.71 -1.74
CA THR A 100 13.43 -5.92 -2.01
C THR A 100 13.73 -4.62 -2.75
N LEU A 101 14.81 -3.91 -2.40
CA LEU A 101 15.23 -2.71 -3.14
C LEU A 101 15.62 -3.04 -4.58
N VAL A 102 16.37 -4.14 -4.79
CA VAL A 102 16.70 -4.66 -6.12
C VAL A 102 15.43 -4.99 -6.90
N TRP A 103 14.51 -5.78 -6.31
CA TRP A 103 13.26 -6.12 -6.95
C TRP A 103 12.43 -4.88 -7.33
N ARG A 104 12.30 -3.89 -6.44
CA ARG A 104 11.56 -2.64 -6.74
C ARG A 104 12.10 -1.94 -7.97
N ARG A 105 13.45 -1.89 -8.13
CA ARG A 105 14.12 -1.30 -9.30
C ARG A 105 13.90 -2.13 -10.55
N GLU A 106 14.18 -3.45 -10.50
CA GLU A 106 14.10 -4.34 -11.65
C GLU A 106 12.65 -4.51 -12.15
N TYR A 107 11.69 -4.60 -11.22
CA TYR A 107 10.26 -4.66 -11.53
C TYR A 107 9.73 -3.33 -12.11
N GLY A 108 10.42 -2.23 -11.88
CA GLY A 108 9.96 -0.91 -12.27
C GLY A 108 8.72 -0.45 -11.49
N LEU A 109 8.62 -0.85 -10.21
CA LEU A 109 7.43 -0.58 -9.39
C LEU A 109 7.15 0.91 -9.26
N ASP A 110 8.21 1.71 -9.17
CA ASP A 110 8.14 3.15 -9.01
C ASP A 110 7.85 3.89 -10.34
N ASP A 111 7.96 3.19 -11.47
CA ASP A 111 7.67 3.72 -12.82
C ASP A 111 6.23 3.44 -13.25
N LEU A 112 5.48 2.66 -12.47
CA LEU A 112 4.07 2.39 -12.75
C LEU A 112 3.23 3.66 -12.59
N THR A 113 2.47 4.01 -13.64
CA THR A 113 1.64 5.21 -13.65
C THR A 113 0.14 4.88 -13.63
N PRO A 114 -0.70 5.80 -13.12
CA PRO A 114 -2.16 5.62 -13.17
C PRO A 114 -2.67 5.42 -14.59
N GLU A 115 -2.08 6.09 -15.57
CA GLU A 115 -2.48 6.07 -16.99
C GLU A 115 -2.24 4.68 -17.59
N SER A 116 -1.06 4.09 -17.34
CA SER A 116 -0.69 2.77 -17.86
C SER A 116 -1.57 1.65 -17.30
N LEU A 117 -2.09 1.84 -16.08
CA LEU A 117 -2.89 0.85 -15.35
C LEU A 117 -4.41 1.14 -15.37
N SER A 118 -4.83 2.30 -15.92
CA SER A 118 -6.24 2.69 -16.04
C SER A 118 -7.11 1.60 -16.69
N PRO A 119 -6.69 0.91 -17.77
CA PRO A 119 -7.48 -0.16 -18.37
C PRO A 119 -7.75 -1.33 -17.43
N GLU A 120 -6.82 -1.66 -16.51
CA GLU A 120 -7.04 -2.70 -15.50
C GLU A 120 -8.06 -2.26 -14.44
N GLN A 121 -8.14 -0.98 -14.15
CA GLN A 121 -9.01 -0.44 -13.10
C GLN A 121 -10.41 -0.08 -13.59
N GLU A 122 -10.68 -0.11 -14.89
CA GLU A 122 -11.89 0.44 -15.51
C GLU A 122 -13.20 -0.09 -14.94
N THR A 123 -13.24 -1.37 -14.57
CA THR A 123 -14.44 -2.02 -13.99
C THR A 123 -14.56 -1.91 -12.47
N GLY A 124 -13.57 -1.32 -11.80
CA GLY A 124 -13.55 -1.30 -10.34
C GLY A 124 -13.36 -2.68 -9.72
N LYS A 125 -12.60 -3.57 -10.38
CA LYS A 125 -12.28 -4.90 -9.84
C LYS A 125 -11.43 -4.87 -8.58
N GLN A 126 -10.73 -3.75 -8.33
CA GLN A 126 -10.01 -3.45 -7.10
C GLN A 126 -10.38 -2.04 -6.63
N ILE A 127 -10.92 -1.92 -5.43
CA ILE A 127 -11.38 -0.64 -4.88
C ILE A 127 -10.83 -0.49 -3.46
N ILE A 128 -10.19 0.64 -3.16
CA ILE A 128 -9.84 1.03 -1.80
C ILE A 128 -11.01 1.85 -1.25
N LEU A 129 -11.69 1.33 -0.22
CA LEU A 129 -12.88 1.97 0.33
C LEU A 129 -13.05 1.62 1.80
N GLY A 130 -13.07 2.66 2.65
CA GLY A 130 -13.28 2.50 4.09
C GLY A 130 -12.10 1.90 4.84
N TYR A 131 -12.31 1.77 6.14
CA TYR A 131 -11.33 1.30 7.11
C TYR A 131 -11.99 0.34 8.09
N ASP A 132 -11.25 -0.62 8.59
CA ASP A 132 -11.72 -1.51 9.63
C ASP A 132 -11.66 -0.86 11.03
N LYS A 133 -12.14 -1.57 12.06
CA LYS A 133 -12.13 -1.11 13.46
C LYS A 133 -10.75 -0.91 14.06
N ARG A 134 -9.68 -1.30 13.34
CA ARG A 134 -8.27 -1.04 13.68
C ARG A 134 -7.66 0.07 12.86
N GLY A 135 -8.47 0.79 12.08
CA GLY A 135 -8.01 1.85 11.20
C GLY A 135 -7.25 1.35 9.97
N ARG A 136 -7.26 0.05 9.69
CA ARG A 136 -6.60 -0.51 8.51
C ARG A 136 -7.44 -0.24 7.26
N PRO A 137 -6.86 0.29 6.18
CA PRO A 137 -7.60 0.50 4.96
C PRO A 137 -8.10 -0.83 4.38
N CYS A 138 -9.30 -0.82 3.80
CA CYS A 138 -9.95 -1.98 3.21
C CYS A 138 -9.85 -1.91 1.68
N GLN A 139 -9.35 -2.97 1.06
CA GLN A 139 -9.34 -3.15 -0.38
C GLN A 139 -10.37 -4.21 -0.79
N TYR A 140 -11.35 -3.83 -1.58
CA TYR A 140 -12.33 -4.72 -2.16
C TYR A 140 -11.80 -5.30 -3.45
N LEU A 141 -11.75 -6.63 -3.53
CA LEU A 141 -11.36 -7.40 -4.70
C LEU A 141 -12.59 -8.13 -5.23
N SER A 142 -12.95 -7.87 -6.48
CA SER A 142 -14.10 -8.47 -7.17
C SER A 142 -13.63 -9.19 -8.43
N PRO A 143 -13.15 -10.45 -8.33
CA PRO A 143 -12.68 -11.22 -9.49
C PRO A 143 -13.71 -11.35 -10.62
N GLY A 144 -15.01 -11.36 -10.29
CA GLY A 144 -16.08 -11.33 -11.29
C GLY A 144 -16.14 -10.06 -12.15
N ARG A 145 -15.45 -8.99 -11.75
CA ARG A 145 -15.30 -7.75 -12.53
C ARG A 145 -14.03 -7.70 -13.36
N GLN A 146 -13.28 -8.81 -13.44
CA GLN A 146 -12.05 -8.89 -14.23
C GLN A 146 -12.36 -8.67 -15.72
N ASN A 147 -11.73 -7.67 -16.33
CA ASN A 147 -12.06 -7.14 -17.67
C ASN A 147 -10.94 -7.33 -18.71
N THR A 148 -9.80 -7.88 -18.32
CA THR A 148 -8.64 -8.08 -19.18
C THR A 148 -8.19 -9.53 -19.17
N ASP A 149 -7.46 -9.95 -20.20
CA ASP A 149 -6.83 -11.28 -20.24
C ASP A 149 -5.65 -11.37 -19.26
N PRO A 150 -5.29 -12.58 -18.79
CA PRO A 150 -4.13 -12.77 -17.92
C PRO A 150 -2.85 -12.20 -18.56
N SER A 151 -2.20 -11.29 -17.85
CA SER A 151 -0.99 -10.60 -18.33
C SER A 151 -0.16 -10.09 -17.15
N PRO A 152 1.12 -9.78 -17.34
CA PRO A 152 1.95 -9.14 -16.31
C PRO A 152 1.35 -7.84 -15.78
N ARG A 153 0.59 -7.09 -16.60
CA ARG A 153 -0.08 -5.85 -16.19
C ARG A 153 -1.10 -6.06 -15.06
N GLN A 154 -1.75 -7.23 -14.99
CA GLN A 154 -2.64 -7.55 -13.86
C GLN A 154 -1.88 -7.63 -12.54
N ILE A 155 -0.67 -8.21 -12.55
CA ILE A 155 0.19 -8.29 -11.36
C ILE A 155 0.73 -6.89 -11.03
N GLN A 156 1.13 -6.11 -12.03
CA GLN A 156 1.54 -4.71 -11.84
C GLN A 156 0.43 -3.88 -11.21
N HIS A 157 -0.82 -4.03 -11.68
CA HIS A 157 -1.98 -3.36 -11.11
C HIS A 157 -2.22 -3.76 -9.65
N LEU A 158 -2.06 -5.04 -9.30
CA LEU A 158 -2.17 -5.51 -7.92
C LEU A 158 -1.14 -4.81 -7.01
N PHE A 159 0.14 -4.78 -7.42
CA PHE A 159 1.18 -4.12 -6.62
C PHE A 159 1.02 -2.60 -6.60
N TYR A 160 0.58 -2.00 -7.69
CA TYR A 160 0.24 -0.58 -7.70
C TYR A 160 -0.85 -0.26 -6.68
N MET A 161 -1.94 -1.02 -6.65
CA MET A 161 -3.02 -0.84 -5.68
C MET A 161 -2.55 -1.10 -4.25
N LEU A 162 -1.66 -2.06 -4.03
CA LEU A 162 -1.04 -2.31 -2.72
C LEU A 162 -0.22 -1.09 -2.23
N GLU A 163 0.56 -0.45 -3.10
CA GLU A 163 1.27 0.79 -2.76
C GLU A 163 0.26 1.92 -2.44
N ARG A 164 -0.86 2.00 -3.18
CA ARG A 164 -1.94 2.97 -2.83
C ARG A 164 -2.58 2.67 -1.49
N MET A 165 -2.75 1.39 -1.13
CA MET A 165 -3.20 1.00 0.21
C MET A 165 -2.25 1.48 1.31
N ILE A 166 -0.93 1.37 1.06
CA ILE A 166 0.09 1.85 2.00
C ILE A 166 0.03 3.38 2.13
N ASP A 167 -0.14 4.10 1.03
CA ASP A 167 -0.33 5.56 1.05
C ASP A 167 -1.58 5.98 1.87
N MET A 168 -2.61 5.13 1.90
CA MET A 168 -3.87 5.41 2.62
C MET A 168 -3.83 5.01 4.10
N MET A 169 -2.76 4.37 4.58
CA MET A 169 -2.64 3.99 6.00
C MET A 169 -2.58 5.25 6.89
N PRO A 170 -3.44 5.35 7.91
CA PRO A 170 -3.33 6.41 8.91
C PRO A 170 -2.15 6.16 9.86
N PRO A 171 -1.76 7.16 10.66
CA PRO A 171 -0.72 7.01 11.67
C PRO A 171 -0.96 5.79 12.57
N GLY A 172 0.12 5.09 12.91
CA GLY A 172 0.06 3.92 13.79
C GLY A 172 -0.40 2.61 13.12
N VAL A 173 -0.82 2.64 11.85
CA VAL A 173 -1.29 1.47 11.09
C VAL A 173 -0.20 0.97 10.16
N GLU A 174 0.11 -0.33 10.24
CA GLU A 174 1.15 -0.98 9.40
C GLU A 174 0.60 -2.03 8.44
N SER A 175 -0.69 -2.37 8.51
CA SER A 175 -1.28 -3.45 7.73
C SER A 175 -2.63 -3.05 7.12
N LEU A 176 -3.13 -3.88 6.22
CA LEU A 176 -4.35 -3.67 5.44
C LEU A 176 -5.32 -4.85 5.57
N VAL A 177 -6.55 -4.66 5.09
CA VAL A 177 -7.58 -5.69 4.99
C VAL A 177 -7.95 -5.91 3.53
N LEU A 178 -7.95 -7.18 3.10
CA LEU A 178 -8.50 -7.58 1.82
C LEU A 178 -9.95 -8.07 2.00
N MET A 179 -10.85 -7.53 1.20
CA MET A 179 -12.27 -7.83 1.16
C MET A 179 -12.58 -8.51 -0.18
N ILE A 180 -12.63 -9.84 -0.24
CA ILE A 180 -12.72 -10.57 -1.51
C ILE A 180 -14.15 -11.09 -1.70
N ASN A 181 -14.79 -10.68 -2.78
CA ASN A 181 -16.09 -11.14 -3.18
C ASN A 181 -16.00 -12.01 -4.44
N PHE A 182 -16.18 -13.32 -4.29
CA PHE A 182 -16.11 -14.29 -5.40
C PHE A 182 -17.42 -14.44 -6.18
N ARG A 183 -18.34 -13.45 -6.11
CA ARG A 183 -19.55 -13.47 -6.94
C ARG A 183 -19.18 -13.42 -8.42
N PRO A 184 -19.62 -14.40 -9.24
CA PRO A 184 -19.48 -14.31 -10.70
C PRO A 184 -20.30 -13.16 -11.28
N SER A 185 -19.88 -12.64 -12.42
CA SER A 185 -20.71 -11.74 -13.25
C SER A 185 -21.28 -12.49 -14.46
N LYS A 186 -22.14 -11.82 -15.22
CA LYS A 186 -22.66 -12.37 -16.48
C LYS A 186 -21.55 -12.59 -17.50
N GLU A 187 -20.59 -11.70 -17.51
CA GLU A 187 -19.46 -11.67 -18.44
C GLU A 187 -18.34 -12.62 -17.99
N ARG A 188 -18.26 -12.90 -16.66
CA ARG A 188 -17.19 -13.72 -16.09
C ARG A 188 -17.70 -14.67 -15.01
N GLN A 189 -17.79 -15.94 -15.40
CA GLN A 189 -18.23 -17.02 -14.49
C GLN A 189 -17.06 -17.59 -13.68
N ASP A 190 -15.85 -17.65 -14.24
CA ASP A 190 -14.66 -18.09 -13.54
C ASP A 190 -14.02 -16.91 -12.78
N THR A 191 -14.04 -17.01 -11.46
CA THR A 191 -13.49 -16.02 -10.54
C THR A 191 -12.13 -16.46 -9.95
N THR A 192 -11.53 -17.51 -10.50
CA THR A 192 -10.17 -17.94 -10.16
C THR A 192 -9.14 -17.24 -11.05
N ILE A 193 -7.88 -17.30 -10.62
CA ILE A 193 -6.72 -16.92 -11.43
C ILE A 193 -5.86 -18.19 -11.67
N PRO A 194 -5.01 -18.21 -12.70
CA PRO A 194 -4.08 -19.33 -12.89
C PRO A 194 -3.25 -19.58 -11.62
N VAL A 195 -3.07 -20.85 -11.25
CA VAL A 195 -2.31 -21.24 -10.05
C VAL A 195 -0.87 -20.73 -10.10
N SER A 196 -0.26 -20.68 -11.29
CA SER A 196 1.07 -20.09 -11.50
C SER A 196 1.11 -18.61 -11.12
N MET A 197 0.13 -17.84 -11.56
CA MET A 197 -0.01 -16.41 -11.20
C MET A 197 -0.27 -16.22 -9.71
N ALA A 198 -1.13 -17.04 -9.10
CA ALA A 198 -1.37 -16.99 -7.65
C ALA A 198 -0.09 -17.27 -6.86
N ARG A 199 0.70 -18.27 -7.27
CA ARG A 199 1.98 -18.60 -6.66
C ARG A 199 2.99 -17.46 -6.79
N GLU A 200 3.09 -16.84 -7.96
CA GLU A 200 3.96 -15.69 -8.20
C GLU A 200 3.58 -14.52 -7.28
N ILE A 201 2.30 -14.13 -7.26
CA ILE A 201 1.79 -13.06 -6.38
C ILE A 201 2.11 -13.36 -4.92
N LEU A 202 1.83 -14.57 -4.43
CA LEU A 202 2.12 -14.96 -3.04
C LEU A 202 3.60 -14.89 -2.73
N SER A 203 4.46 -15.36 -3.64
CA SER A 203 5.92 -15.29 -3.49
C SER A 203 6.40 -13.84 -3.35
N LEU A 204 5.94 -12.95 -4.25
CA LEU A 204 6.31 -11.53 -4.22
C LEU A 204 5.80 -10.84 -2.96
N LEU A 205 4.55 -11.09 -2.55
CA LEU A 205 3.98 -10.52 -1.32
C LEU A 205 4.75 -10.99 -0.07
N GLN A 206 5.04 -12.29 0.03
CA GLN A 206 5.75 -12.84 1.18
C GLN A 206 7.19 -12.32 1.26
N ASN A 207 7.86 -12.15 0.14
CA ASN A 207 9.24 -11.70 0.12
C ASN A 207 9.40 -10.18 0.31
N HIS A 208 8.52 -9.37 -0.29
CA HIS A 208 8.72 -7.93 -0.41
C HIS A 208 7.76 -7.08 0.41
N TYR A 209 6.67 -7.67 0.93
CA TYR A 209 5.67 -6.96 1.76
C TYR A 209 5.42 -7.65 3.11
N PRO A 210 6.48 -7.93 3.89
CA PRO A 210 6.31 -8.62 5.16
C PRO A 210 5.35 -7.84 6.08
N GLU A 211 4.44 -8.60 6.74
CA GLU A 211 3.47 -8.11 7.74
C GLU A 211 2.47 -7.04 7.25
N ARG A 212 2.40 -6.77 5.94
CA ARG A 212 1.43 -5.82 5.38
C ARG A 212 0.00 -6.36 5.34
N LEU A 213 -0.18 -7.67 5.26
CA LEU A 213 -1.51 -8.30 5.34
C LEU A 213 -1.96 -8.40 6.79
N GLY A 214 -3.04 -7.73 7.16
CA GLY A 214 -3.67 -7.82 8.47
C GLY A 214 -4.80 -8.84 8.55
N MET A 215 -5.66 -8.90 7.53
CA MET A 215 -6.81 -9.81 7.47
C MET A 215 -7.27 -9.97 6.02
N VAL A 216 -7.87 -11.12 5.72
CA VAL A 216 -8.62 -11.38 4.47
C VAL A 216 -10.03 -11.80 4.87
N LEU A 217 -11.03 -11.06 4.42
CA LEU A 217 -12.45 -11.39 4.56
C LEU A 217 -12.99 -11.84 3.20
N MET A 218 -13.63 -13.00 3.15
CA MET A 218 -14.11 -13.58 1.89
C MET A 218 -15.57 -13.92 1.96
N ILE A 219 -16.32 -13.51 0.94
CA ILE A 219 -17.72 -13.84 0.76
C ILE A 219 -17.97 -14.53 -0.59
N ASN A 220 -19.13 -15.16 -0.72
CA ASN A 220 -19.54 -15.92 -1.91
C ASN A 220 -18.51 -17.03 -2.29
N VAL A 221 -17.91 -17.66 -1.28
CA VAL A 221 -16.89 -18.71 -1.45
C VAL A 221 -17.57 -20.04 -1.77
N HIS A 222 -17.80 -20.32 -3.05
CA HIS A 222 -18.38 -21.59 -3.52
C HIS A 222 -17.31 -22.71 -3.57
N TRP A 223 -17.71 -23.94 -3.87
CA TRP A 223 -16.86 -25.12 -3.75
C TRP A 223 -15.59 -25.06 -4.61
N ILE A 224 -15.64 -24.48 -5.82
CA ILE A 224 -14.47 -24.33 -6.71
C ILE A 224 -13.44 -23.42 -6.06
N ILE A 225 -13.88 -22.29 -5.49
CA ILE A 225 -12.99 -21.37 -4.77
C ILE A 225 -12.37 -22.04 -3.55
N ARG A 226 -13.14 -22.85 -2.80
CA ARG A 226 -12.59 -23.63 -1.67
C ARG A 226 -11.49 -24.59 -2.13
N ALA A 227 -11.70 -25.28 -3.25
CA ALA A 227 -10.69 -26.17 -3.83
C ALA A 227 -9.45 -25.38 -4.27
N PHE A 228 -9.61 -24.26 -4.95
CA PHE A 228 -8.52 -23.37 -5.37
C PHE A 228 -7.75 -22.85 -4.14
N LEU A 229 -8.42 -22.34 -3.11
CA LEU A 229 -7.79 -21.83 -1.89
C LEU A 229 -7.00 -22.95 -1.18
N LYS A 230 -7.51 -24.19 -1.18
CA LYS A 230 -6.78 -25.35 -0.64
C LYS A 230 -5.49 -25.60 -1.40
N ILE A 231 -5.50 -25.50 -2.73
CA ILE A 231 -4.30 -25.65 -3.56
C ILE A 231 -3.28 -24.56 -3.26
N ILE A 232 -3.68 -23.30 -3.24
CA ILE A 232 -2.75 -22.19 -3.01
C ILE A 232 -2.27 -22.10 -1.57
N SER A 233 -3.02 -22.65 -0.60
CA SER A 233 -2.67 -22.60 0.83
C SER A 233 -1.34 -23.30 1.14
N VAL A 234 -0.89 -24.23 0.30
CA VAL A 234 0.41 -24.90 0.47
C VAL A 234 1.60 -23.96 0.20
N PHE A 235 1.36 -22.84 -0.50
CA PHE A 235 2.36 -21.81 -0.78
C PHE A 235 2.34 -20.67 0.25
N MET A 236 1.41 -20.71 1.22
CA MET A 236 1.27 -19.70 2.27
C MET A 236 1.98 -20.14 3.54
N ASP A 237 2.68 -19.19 4.18
CA ASP A 237 3.14 -19.42 5.54
C ASP A 237 1.96 -19.54 6.53
N PRO A 238 2.15 -20.23 7.69
CA PRO A 238 1.06 -20.45 8.65
C PRO A 238 0.43 -19.15 9.15
N THR A 239 1.24 -18.12 9.43
CA THR A 239 0.77 -16.83 9.95
C THR A 239 -0.13 -16.11 8.92
N THR A 240 0.22 -16.19 7.64
CA THR A 240 -0.61 -15.65 6.56
C THR A 240 -1.92 -16.43 6.44
N ARG A 241 -1.88 -17.76 6.54
CA ARG A 241 -3.06 -18.62 6.45
C ARG A 241 -4.10 -18.30 7.54
N ASP A 242 -3.67 -18.02 8.75
CA ASP A 242 -4.55 -17.72 9.90
C ASP A 242 -5.32 -16.38 9.72
N LYS A 243 -4.87 -15.51 8.82
CA LYS A 243 -5.52 -14.23 8.52
C LYS A 243 -6.75 -14.37 7.61
N PHE A 244 -6.95 -15.52 6.98
CA PHE A 244 -8.08 -15.78 6.10
C PHE A 244 -9.34 -16.12 6.90
N LYS A 245 -10.40 -15.33 6.73
CA LYS A 245 -11.69 -15.50 7.37
C LYS A 245 -12.78 -15.71 6.32
N TYR A 246 -13.54 -16.76 6.53
CA TYR A 246 -14.72 -17.11 5.73
C TYR A 246 -15.96 -16.65 6.51
N ASP A 247 -16.07 -15.36 6.72
CA ASP A 247 -17.07 -14.83 7.64
C ASP A 247 -18.06 -13.96 6.87
N ASN A 248 -19.35 -14.24 7.07
CA ASN A 248 -20.42 -13.42 6.54
C ASN A 248 -20.70 -12.21 7.45
N ASP A 249 -20.22 -12.21 8.70
CA ASP A 249 -20.39 -11.11 9.64
C ASP A 249 -19.20 -10.14 9.59
N THR A 250 -19.04 -9.49 8.45
CA THR A 250 -17.99 -8.49 8.23
C THR A 250 -18.14 -7.25 9.11
N ALA A 251 -19.36 -6.98 9.62
CA ALA A 251 -19.62 -5.88 10.55
C ALA A 251 -18.96 -6.05 11.92
N GLN A 252 -18.52 -7.27 12.28
CA GLN A 252 -17.66 -7.46 13.46
C GLN A 252 -16.30 -6.80 13.28
N HIS A 253 -15.79 -6.70 12.06
CA HIS A 253 -14.44 -6.23 11.74
C HIS A 253 -14.42 -4.81 11.21
N VAL A 254 -15.41 -4.41 10.40
CA VAL A 254 -15.50 -3.11 9.75
C VAL A 254 -16.69 -2.34 10.32
N PRO A 255 -16.53 -1.05 10.69
CA PRO A 255 -17.68 -0.22 11.07
C PRO A 255 -18.70 -0.18 9.93
N ILE A 256 -19.99 -0.29 10.27
CA ILE A 256 -21.06 -0.45 9.28
C ILE A 256 -21.15 0.74 8.31
N GLU A 257 -20.83 1.93 8.77
CA GLU A 257 -20.77 3.18 7.99
C GLU A 257 -19.53 3.28 7.10
N GLN A 258 -18.52 2.43 7.32
CA GLN A 258 -17.32 2.28 6.48
C GLN A 258 -17.40 1.07 5.54
N LEU A 259 -18.40 0.22 5.75
CA LEU A 259 -18.58 -1.02 5.00
C LEU A 259 -19.54 -0.78 3.83
N TRP A 260 -19.08 -1.16 2.64
CA TRP A 260 -19.85 -1.02 1.38
C TRP A 260 -21.19 -1.76 1.46
N SER A 261 -22.27 -1.12 0.97
CA SER A 261 -23.61 -1.70 0.96
C SER A 261 -23.89 -2.63 -0.23
N ASP A 262 -23.06 -2.61 -1.29
CA ASP A 262 -23.18 -3.51 -2.43
C ASP A 262 -22.48 -4.84 -2.12
N ASP A 263 -23.24 -5.93 -2.09
CA ASP A 263 -22.79 -7.28 -1.74
C ASP A 263 -22.32 -7.49 -0.27
N TRP A 264 -22.09 -6.43 0.49
CA TRP A 264 -21.64 -6.46 1.88
C TRP A 264 -22.72 -5.90 2.81
N PRO A 265 -22.79 -6.34 4.08
CA PRO A 265 -23.85 -5.89 5.01
C PRO A 265 -23.55 -4.50 5.60
N GLY A 266 -23.09 -3.56 4.77
CA GLY A 266 -22.73 -2.21 5.16
C GLY A 266 -23.80 -1.17 4.87
N GLN A 267 -23.55 0.06 5.30
CA GLN A 267 -24.41 1.23 5.06
C GLN A 267 -23.75 2.26 4.12
N LEU A 268 -22.48 2.05 3.75
CA LEU A 268 -21.79 2.96 2.86
C LEU A 268 -22.34 2.83 1.44
N ASN A 269 -23.20 3.78 1.04
CA ASN A 269 -23.70 3.88 -0.33
C ASN A 269 -22.57 4.41 -1.24
N PHE A 270 -21.90 3.49 -1.95
CA PHE A 270 -20.81 3.81 -2.86
C PHE A 270 -21.10 3.23 -4.25
N GLU A 271 -20.90 4.04 -5.28
CA GLU A 271 -21.00 3.66 -6.68
C GLU A 271 -19.65 3.88 -7.35
N TYR A 272 -19.10 2.84 -7.98
CA TYR A 272 -17.86 2.97 -8.72
C TYR A 272 -18.07 3.66 -10.05
N GLU A 273 -17.41 4.79 -10.23
CA GLU A 273 -17.31 5.52 -11.50
C GLU A 273 -15.84 5.77 -11.80
N HIS A 274 -15.29 5.10 -12.81
CA HIS A 274 -13.86 5.13 -13.11
C HIS A 274 -13.30 6.55 -13.30
N ARG A 275 -14.03 7.39 -14.05
CA ARG A 275 -13.61 8.78 -14.35
C ARG A 275 -13.55 9.68 -13.12
N VAL A 276 -14.24 9.31 -12.04
CA VAL A 276 -14.26 10.06 -10.77
C VAL A 276 -13.31 9.39 -9.76
N TYR A 277 -13.48 8.09 -9.55
CA TYR A 277 -12.74 7.35 -8.52
C TYR A 277 -11.24 7.32 -8.76
N TRP A 278 -10.82 6.92 -9.98
CA TRP A 278 -9.41 6.66 -10.29
C TRP A 278 -8.53 7.91 -10.16
N PRO A 279 -8.89 9.07 -10.78
CA PRO A 279 -8.14 10.30 -10.59
C PRO A 279 -8.13 10.79 -9.14
N ALA A 280 -9.28 10.67 -8.42
CA ALA A 280 -9.38 11.13 -7.05
C ALA A 280 -8.48 10.33 -6.09
N LEU A 281 -8.47 8.98 -6.21
CA LEU A 281 -7.58 8.12 -5.42
C LEU A 281 -6.11 8.46 -5.66
N ASN A 282 -5.70 8.58 -6.92
CA ASN A 282 -4.30 8.85 -7.26
C ASN A 282 -3.84 10.24 -6.81
N LYS A 283 -4.72 11.24 -6.90
CA LYS A 283 -4.46 12.59 -6.39
C LYS A 283 -4.25 12.56 -4.88
N GLU A 284 -5.13 11.89 -4.13
CA GLU A 284 -5.02 11.78 -2.67
C GLU A 284 -3.71 11.07 -2.26
N CYS A 285 -3.42 9.93 -2.87
CA CYS A 285 -2.19 9.19 -2.57
C CYS A 285 -0.93 10.02 -2.90
N LYS A 286 -0.94 10.79 -3.99
CA LYS A 286 0.14 11.71 -4.34
C LYS A 286 0.32 12.77 -3.26
N GLN A 287 -0.76 13.42 -2.82
CA GLN A 287 -0.73 14.46 -1.78
C GLN A 287 -0.17 13.91 -0.45
N ARG A 288 -0.55 12.68 -0.07
CA ARG A 288 -0.01 12.03 1.15
C ARG A 288 1.48 11.76 1.03
N ARG A 289 1.95 11.24 -0.10
CA ARG A 289 3.39 11.04 -0.33
C ARG A 289 4.18 12.35 -0.31
N GLU A 290 3.63 13.42 -0.86
CA GLU A 290 4.23 14.75 -0.81
C GLU A 290 4.33 15.29 0.63
N ALA A 291 3.28 15.09 1.44
CA ALA A 291 3.30 15.46 2.85
C ALA A 291 4.32 14.65 3.65
N ILE A 292 4.40 13.34 3.43
CA ILE A 292 5.41 12.44 4.02
C ILE A 292 6.82 12.92 3.66
N ALA A 293 7.08 13.21 2.38
CA ALA A 293 8.37 13.68 1.92
C ALA A 293 8.77 15.03 2.54
N ALA A 294 7.82 15.96 2.67
CA ALA A 294 8.05 17.26 3.31
C ALA A 294 8.44 17.10 4.79
N ARG A 295 7.75 16.24 5.54
CA ARG A 295 8.10 15.96 6.94
C ARG A 295 9.46 15.28 7.06
N TRP A 296 9.77 14.34 6.17
CA TRP A 296 11.06 13.65 6.13
C TRP A 296 12.22 14.62 5.88
N LEU A 297 12.08 15.50 4.88
CA LEU A 297 13.09 16.52 4.56
C LEU A 297 13.29 17.50 5.74
N ALA A 298 12.20 17.96 6.35
CA ALA A 298 12.26 18.86 7.51
C ALA A 298 13.02 18.24 8.70
N ALA A 299 12.91 16.93 8.89
CA ALA A 299 13.61 16.19 9.94
C ALA A 299 15.07 15.82 9.60
N GLY A 300 15.60 16.29 8.47
CA GLY A 300 16.99 16.05 8.06
C GLY A 300 17.18 14.82 7.14
N ALA A 301 16.11 14.31 6.53
CA ALA A 301 16.14 13.24 5.53
C ALA A 301 16.83 11.95 6.00
N VAL A 302 16.58 11.54 7.23
CA VAL A 302 17.25 10.39 7.86
C VAL A 302 16.60 9.06 7.49
N VAL A 303 17.41 8.01 7.34
CA VAL A 303 16.97 6.62 7.29
C VAL A 303 16.52 6.19 8.69
N GLY A 304 15.48 5.38 8.80
CA GLY A 304 14.93 4.94 10.08
C GLY A 304 13.97 5.93 10.73
N GLU A 305 13.48 6.94 9.98
CA GLU A 305 12.44 7.84 10.49
C GLU A 305 11.14 7.08 10.83
N SER A 306 10.40 7.57 11.81
CA SER A 306 9.15 6.97 12.26
C SER A 306 8.01 7.13 11.24
N GLU A 307 7.35 6.05 10.86
CA GLU A 307 6.13 6.11 10.02
C GLU A 307 5.02 6.94 10.69
N ASP A 308 4.94 6.93 12.03
CA ASP A 308 3.96 7.72 12.79
C ASP A 308 4.21 9.22 12.62
N TYR A 309 5.47 9.66 12.76
CA TYR A 309 5.86 11.05 12.48
C TYR A 309 5.60 11.40 11.01
N LEU A 310 6.03 10.57 10.08
CA LEU A 310 5.87 10.83 8.64
C LEU A 310 4.40 10.97 8.24
N ALA A 311 3.52 10.14 8.81
CA ALA A 311 2.08 10.18 8.56
C ALA A 311 1.33 11.28 9.32
N GLY A 312 2.01 12.07 10.17
CA GLY A 312 1.41 13.18 10.93
C GLY A 312 0.72 12.77 12.22
N GLY A 313 1.00 11.56 12.75
CA GLY A 313 0.50 11.09 14.05
C GLY A 313 1.34 11.54 15.23
N ALA A 314 2.59 11.88 15.00
CA ALA A 314 3.48 12.49 15.97
C ALA A 314 4.11 13.77 15.40
N ASP A 315 4.35 14.76 16.25
CA ASP A 315 5.01 16.01 15.85
C ASP A 315 6.52 15.95 16.01
N VAL A 316 7.04 14.93 16.70
CA VAL A 316 8.47 14.76 17.00
C VAL A 316 9.07 13.64 16.18
N SER A 317 10.09 13.98 15.38
CA SER A 317 10.92 13.06 14.61
C SER A 317 11.84 12.24 15.53
N VAL A 318 12.39 11.12 15.02
CA VAL A 318 13.46 10.36 15.71
C VAL A 318 14.73 11.19 15.95
N THR A 319 14.94 12.28 15.20
CA THR A 319 16.04 13.23 15.39
C THR A 319 15.77 14.26 16.47
N GLY A 320 14.58 14.28 17.05
CA GLY A 320 14.13 15.31 17.98
C GLY A 320 13.61 16.59 17.31
N TYR A 321 13.55 16.62 15.99
CA TYR A 321 12.94 17.75 15.26
C TYR A 321 11.43 17.81 15.51
N HIS A 322 10.92 19.00 15.82
CA HIS A 322 9.47 19.27 15.98
C HIS A 322 8.89 19.85 14.69
N PHE A 323 7.93 19.18 14.11
CA PHE A 323 7.23 19.66 12.92
C PHE A 323 6.12 20.63 13.31
N ASP A 324 6.27 21.91 12.91
CA ASP A 324 5.25 22.93 13.14
C ASP A 324 4.26 23.02 11.99
N ASN A 325 3.05 22.53 12.22
CA ASN A 325 1.94 22.59 11.26
C ASN A 325 1.50 24.03 10.91
N GLY A 326 1.82 25.03 11.77
CA GLY A 326 1.50 26.46 11.56
C GLY A 326 2.40 27.15 10.54
N ASN A 327 3.60 26.64 10.31
CA ASN A 327 4.63 27.26 9.46
C ASN A 327 4.64 26.70 8.02
N SER A 328 3.63 25.93 7.62
CA SER A 328 3.53 25.29 6.28
C SER A 328 3.54 26.27 5.09
N LYS A 329 3.42 27.60 5.34
CA LYS A 329 3.50 28.62 4.31
C LYS A 329 4.93 28.92 3.80
N LEU A 330 5.97 28.58 4.56
CA LEU A 330 7.37 28.79 4.17
C LEU A 330 7.90 27.69 3.22
N PHE A 331 7.24 26.53 3.13
CA PHE A 331 7.67 25.39 2.37
C PHE A 331 7.29 25.36 0.87
N GLY A 332 6.67 26.41 0.34
CA GLY A 332 6.29 26.45 -1.09
C GLY A 332 7.47 26.36 -2.06
N ALA A 333 8.62 26.94 -1.73
CA ALA A 333 9.83 26.91 -2.55
C ALA A 333 10.64 25.61 -2.33
N GLU A 334 10.70 25.10 -1.10
CA GLU A 334 11.38 23.83 -0.78
C GLU A 334 10.57 22.61 -1.20
N ARG A 335 9.23 22.72 -1.27
CA ARG A 335 8.36 21.69 -1.88
C ARG A 335 8.76 21.40 -3.33
N SER A 336 9.03 22.44 -4.12
CA SER A 336 9.43 22.29 -5.53
C SER A 336 10.79 21.62 -5.68
N ALA A 337 11.75 21.91 -4.79
CA ALA A 337 13.07 21.29 -4.79
C ALA A 337 13.02 19.83 -4.29
N GLY A 338 12.23 19.53 -3.27
CA GLY A 338 12.06 18.17 -2.75
C GLY A 338 11.31 17.25 -3.70
N LEU A 339 10.33 17.78 -4.45
CA LEU A 339 9.61 17.06 -5.50
C LEU A 339 10.49 16.77 -6.70
N ALA A 340 11.39 17.70 -7.08
CA ALA A 340 12.39 17.46 -8.08
C ALA A 340 13.32 16.30 -7.70
N MET A 341 13.78 16.24 -6.43
CA MET A 341 14.61 15.11 -5.94
C MET A 341 13.89 13.76 -5.91
N LEU A 342 12.55 13.74 -5.80
CA LEU A 342 11.75 12.51 -5.83
C LEU A 342 11.26 12.13 -7.24
N GLY A 343 11.32 13.07 -8.20
CA GLY A 343 10.76 12.95 -9.57
C GLY A 343 11.77 12.80 -10.70
N GLU A 344 13.06 13.06 -10.50
CA GLU A 344 14.03 13.07 -11.59
C GLU A 344 14.82 11.76 -11.74
N ARG A 345 14.33 10.83 -12.54
CA ARG A 345 15.11 10.01 -13.46
C ARG A 345 14.58 10.01 -14.90
N GLY A 346 13.79 11.02 -15.29
CA GLY A 346 13.34 11.17 -16.68
C GLY A 346 14.08 12.23 -17.51
N GLY A 347 14.88 13.12 -16.92
CA GLY A 347 15.35 14.33 -17.57
C GLY A 347 16.86 14.49 -17.77
N LEU A 348 17.72 13.70 -17.12
CA LEU A 348 19.17 13.92 -17.18
C LEU A 348 19.92 13.18 -18.31
N VAL A 349 19.28 12.21 -18.98
CA VAL A 349 19.91 11.46 -20.08
C VAL A 349 19.80 12.23 -21.43
N GLU A 350 18.87 13.17 -21.57
CA GLU A 350 18.75 13.98 -22.81
C GLU A 350 19.64 15.24 -22.86
N ALA A 351 20.15 15.71 -21.72
CA ALA A 351 21.00 16.91 -21.70
C ALA A 351 22.47 16.61 -22.01
N GLU A 352 22.99 15.44 -21.63
CA GLU A 352 24.38 15.05 -21.91
C GLU A 352 24.59 14.50 -23.33
N ALA A 353 23.54 13.94 -23.96
CA ALA A 353 23.63 13.48 -25.36
C ALA A 353 23.68 14.62 -26.38
N ARG A 354 23.21 15.83 -26.06
CA ARG A 354 23.24 16.99 -26.97
C ARG A 354 24.55 17.79 -26.93
N THR A 355 25.40 17.59 -25.94
CA THR A 355 26.72 18.27 -25.87
C THR A 355 27.85 17.46 -26.50
N ALA A 356 27.61 16.18 -26.83
CA ALA A 356 28.62 15.33 -27.48
C ALA A 356 28.53 15.31 -29.03
N GLU A 357 27.49 15.92 -29.62
CA GLU A 357 27.33 16.03 -31.10
C GLU A 357 27.76 17.39 -31.68
N THR A 358 28.30 18.31 -30.85
CA THR A 358 28.77 19.64 -31.33
C THR A 358 30.20 19.96 -30.88
N ALA A 359 31.07 18.96 -30.80
CA ALA A 359 32.53 19.18 -30.62
C ALA A 359 33.33 18.33 -31.62
#